data_1eadf745e57aef7d73c585d3de6c7863
#
_entry.id   1eadf745e57aef7d73c585d3de6c7863
#
_cell.length_a   1.000
_cell.length_b   1.000
_cell.length_c   1.000
_cell.angle_alpha   90.00
_cell.angle_beta   90.00
_cell.angle_gamma   90.00
#
_symmetry.space_group_name_H-M   'P 1'
#
loop_
_entity.id
_entity.type
_entity.pdbx_description
1 polymer ?
#
loop_
_entity_poly.entity_id
_entity_poly.type
_entity_poly.pdbx_seq_one_letter_code
_entity_poly.pdbx_strand_id
1 'polypeptide(L)'
;MYNHSTFVLGYLLLLGYDVTEKEYTFRVIGLLVGMVICMIVFYKNQRNRAYRRTFLDLFREFDLKSARSRWYVKLTLIVSSAMLFMNLLGLPRAMWAGIACMSVCLPFTEDCIPRSVSRGMFNVVGCLLFIVLYLVLPKSMYPYIGMIGGIGVGYSAGYPWQTAFNTFGALSIAAGIFGMPAAVALRIGANVLGAAYTVICNKVTDKVAEYIGTNKCAENLS
;
A
#
# COMPACT_ATOMS: atom_id res chain seq x y z
N MET A 1 -9.58 7.66 -10.65
CA MET A 1 -8.15 7.46 -10.97
C MET A 1 -7.37 7.34 -9.68
N TYR A 2 -6.69 6.22 -9.46
CA TYR A 2 -5.99 5.92 -8.21
C TYR A 2 -4.46 6.10 -8.34
N ASN A 3 -4.02 7.11 -9.09
CA ASN A 3 -2.59 7.35 -9.35
C ASN A 3 -1.77 7.71 -8.09
N HIS A 4 -2.44 8.18 -7.01
CA HIS A 4 -1.80 8.44 -5.72
C HIS A 4 -1.15 7.19 -5.14
N SER A 5 -1.73 6.00 -5.36
CA SER A 5 -1.21 4.75 -4.81
C SER A 5 0.22 4.45 -5.28
N THR A 6 0.57 4.82 -6.50
CA THR A 6 1.92 4.62 -7.04
C THR A 6 2.96 5.47 -6.30
N PHE A 7 2.65 6.74 -6.04
CA PHE A 7 3.55 7.64 -5.32
C PHE A 7 3.71 7.23 -3.85
N VAL A 8 2.58 6.97 -3.18
CA VAL A 8 2.61 6.56 -1.76
C VAL A 8 3.31 5.22 -1.59
N LEU A 9 3.02 4.24 -2.47
CA LEU A 9 3.69 2.95 -2.45
C LEU A 9 5.20 3.08 -2.69
N GLY A 10 5.60 3.86 -3.67
CA GLY A 10 7.01 4.13 -3.96
C GLY A 10 7.72 4.75 -2.75
N TYR A 11 7.12 5.77 -2.12
CA TYR A 11 7.64 6.39 -0.91
C TYR A 11 7.77 5.39 0.25
N LEU A 12 6.72 4.60 0.53
CA LEU A 12 6.73 3.60 1.60
C LEU A 12 7.80 2.53 1.39
N LEU A 13 8.00 2.09 0.15
CA LEU A 13 9.04 1.12 -0.19
C LEU A 13 10.43 1.71 0.00
N LEU A 14 10.68 2.94 -0.45
CA LEU A 14 11.97 3.61 -0.28
C LEU A 14 12.28 3.87 1.20
N LEU A 15 11.30 4.28 1.99
CA LEU A 15 11.43 4.52 3.43
C LEU A 15 11.68 3.21 4.20
N GLY A 16 11.03 2.12 3.80
CA GLY A 16 11.08 0.85 4.53
C GLY A 16 12.28 -0.03 4.23
N TYR A 17 13.10 0.30 3.21
CA TYR A 17 14.33 -0.40 2.87
C TYR A 17 15.52 0.53 3.02
N ASP A 18 16.19 0.38 4.15
CA ASP A 18 17.43 1.10 4.41
C ASP A 18 18.57 0.57 3.51
N VAL A 19 19.41 1.47 3.02
CA VAL A 19 20.55 1.12 2.14
C VAL A 19 21.78 1.87 2.57
N THR A 20 22.93 1.19 2.46
CA THR A 20 24.24 1.77 2.71
C THR A 20 24.65 2.74 1.58
N GLU A 21 25.64 3.57 1.80
CA GLU A 21 26.11 4.59 0.85
C GLU A 21 26.39 4.05 -0.56
N LYS A 22 27.02 2.88 -0.68
CA LYS A 22 27.30 2.25 -1.98
C LYS A 22 26.04 1.76 -2.68
N GLU A 23 25.12 1.18 -1.92
CA GLU A 23 23.84 0.67 -2.45
C GLU A 23 22.89 1.82 -2.82
N TYR A 24 23.04 2.99 -2.20
CA TYR A 24 22.26 4.18 -2.53
C TYR A 24 22.52 4.61 -3.99
N THR A 25 23.75 4.60 -4.45
CA THR A 25 24.07 4.93 -5.83
C THR A 25 23.42 3.95 -6.82
N PHE A 26 23.49 2.64 -6.54
CA PHE A 26 22.81 1.63 -7.37
C PHE A 26 21.29 1.81 -7.35
N ARG A 27 20.72 2.16 -6.20
CA ARG A 27 19.27 2.47 -6.08
C ARG A 27 18.89 3.66 -6.96
N VAL A 28 19.64 4.76 -6.91
CA VAL A 28 19.37 5.94 -7.73
C VAL A 28 19.46 5.62 -9.22
N ILE A 29 20.51 4.91 -9.65
CA ILE A 29 20.66 4.48 -11.04
C ILE A 29 19.49 3.59 -11.47
N GLY A 30 19.13 2.59 -10.64
CA GLY A 30 17.99 1.70 -10.92
C GLY A 30 16.65 2.45 -11.05
N LEU A 31 16.42 3.44 -10.18
CA LEU A 31 15.23 4.29 -10.26
C LEU A 31 15.22 5.15 -11.52
N LEU A 32 16.38 5.73 -11.92
CA LEU A 32 16.49 6.49 -13.16
C LEU A 32 16.21 5.62 -14.40
N VAL A 33 16.80 4.43 -14.46
CA VAL A 33 16.55 3.47 -15.54
C VAL A 33 15.06 3.08 -15.58
N GLY A 34 14.48 2.73 -14.43
CA GLY A 34 13.06 2.42 -14.31
C GLY A 34 12.17 3.59 -14.75
N MET A 35 12.51 4.82 -14.37
CA MET A 35 11.81 6.03 -14.80
C MET A 35 11.83 6.18 -16.32
N VAL A 36 12.99 6.01 -16.97
CA VAL A 36 13.11 6.09 -18.42
C VAL A 36 12.26 5.04 -19.11
N ILE A 37 12.30 3.78 -18.64
CA ILE A 37 11.48 2.70 -19.19
C ILE A 37 9.99 3.04 -19.03
N CYS A 38 9.56 3.47 -17.86
CA CYS A 38 8.17 3.87 -17.60
C CYS A 38 7.74 5.03 -18.50
N MET A 39 8.60 6.04 -18.70
CA MET A 39 8.32 7.16 -19.61
C MET A 39 8.13 6.70 -21.06
N ILE A 40 9.00 5.81 -21.54
CA ILE A 40 8.90 5.26 -22.91
C ILE A 40 7.59 4.49 -23.09
N VAL A 41 7.27 3.59 -22.14
CA VAL A 41 6.03 2.79 -22.18
C VAL A 41 4.81 3.70 -22.09
N PHE A 42 4.83 4.68 -21.18
CA PHE A 42 3.75 5.65 -21.04
C PHE A 42 3.56 6.46 -22.31
N TYR A 43 4.63 7.01 -22.86
CA TYR A 43 4.58 7.78 -24.10
C TYR A 43 4.03 6.94 -25.26
N LYS A 44 4.53 5.71 -25.44
CA LYS A 44 4.07 4.81 -26.50
C LYS A 44 2.58 4.50 -26.40
N ASN A 45 2.08 4.25 -25.19
CA ASN A 45 0.69 3.83 -24.95
C ASN A 45 -0.29 5.01 -24.88
N GLN A 46 0.20 6.20 -24.56
CA GLN A 46 -0.67 7.34 -24.24
C GLN A 46 -0.51 8.53 -25.19
N ARG A 47 0.41 8.47 -26.17
CA ARG A 47 0.71 9.59 -27.08
C ARG A 47 -0.49 10.09 -27.89
N ASN A 48 -1.47 9.22 -28.14
CA ASN A 48 -2.67 9.55 -28.91
C ASN A 48 -3.85 10.03 -28.03
N ARG A 49 -3.65 10.14 -26.70
CA ARG A 49 -4.69 10.61 -25.78
C ARG A 49 -4.49 12.08 -25.46
N ALA A 50 -5.49 12.91 -25.76
CA ALA A 50 -5.51 14.31 -25.33
C ALA A 50 -5.83 14.37 -23.83
N TYR A 51 -4.85 14.77 -23.03
CA TYR A 51 -5.06 15.07 -21.60
C TYR A 51 -5.52 16.51 -21.45
N ARG A 52 -6.68 16.68 -20.82
CA ARG A 52 -7.25 18.02 -20.55
C ARG A 52 -6.69 18.67 -19.28
N ARG A 53 -5.92 17.94 -18.46
CA ARG A 53 -5.43 18.41 -17.17
C ARG A 53 -3.93 18.56 -17.17
N THR A 54 -3.48 19.70 -16.65
CA THR A 54 -2.06 19.97 -16.42
C THR A 54 -1.65 19.60 -15.00
N PHE A 55 -0.35 19.56 -14.73
CA PHE A 55 0.18 19.29 -13.38
C PHE A 55 -0.28 20.35 -12.37
N LEU A 56 -0.40 21.62 -12.78
CA LEU A 56 -0.85 22.71 -11.93
C LEU A 56 -2.34 22.58 -11.55
N ASP A 57 -3.15 21.99 -12.38
CA ASP A 57 -4.57 21.77 -12.08
C ASP A 57 -4.76 20.82 -10.88
N LEU A 58 -3.78 19.93 -10.61
CA LEU A 58 -3.80 19.08 -9.41
C LEU A 58 -3.84 19.90 -8.10
N PHE A 59 -3.08 20.98 -8.05
CA PHE A 59 -3.05 21.86 -6.88
C PHE A 59 -4.29 22.75 -6.79
N ARG A 60 -4.84 23.17 -7.93
CA ARG A 60 -6.07 23.98 -7.99
C ARG A 60 -7.31 23.16 -7.63
N GLU A 61 -7.32 21.87 -7.92
CA GLU A 61 -8.43 20.96 -7.58
C GLU A 61 -8.48 20.58 -6.10
N PHE A 62 -7.48 20.96 -5.29
CA PHE A 62 -7.48 20.66 -3.86
C PHE A 62 -8.45 21.57 -3.13
N ASP A 63 -9.63 21.04 -2.82
CA ASP A 63 -10.67 21.71 -2.03
C ASP A 63 -11.11 20.78 -0.90
N LEU A 64 -10.95 21.21 0.36
CA LEU A 64 -11.36 20.44 1.55
C LEU A 64 -12.88 20.20 1.61
N LYS A 65 -13.67 20.95 0.86
CA LYS A 65 -15.11 20.69 0.73
C LYS A 65 -15.41 19.49 -0.15
N SER A 66 -14.49 19.13 -1.06
CA SER A 66 -14.68 18.00 -1.95
C SER A 66 -14.49 16.67 -1.20
N ALA A 67 -15.35 15.68 -1.47
CA ALA A 67 -15.26 14.34 -0.89
C ALA A 67 -13.92 13.68 -1.22
N ARG A 68 -13.37 13.96 -2.40
CA ARG A 68 -12.08 13.44 -2.85
C ARG A 68 -10.91 13.96 -2.00
N SER A 69 -10.84 15.28 -1.77
CA SER A 69 -9.77 15.88 -0.96
C SER A 69 -9.86 15.42 0.49
N ARG A 70 -11.06 15.33 1.06
CA ARG A 70 -11.28 14.78 2.40
C ARG A 70 -10.79 13.35 2.52
N TRP A 71 -11.06 12.53 1.51
CA TRP A 71 -10.56 11.15 1.49
C TRP A 71 -9.03 11.10 1.44
N TYR A 72 -8.36 11.94 0.66
CA TYR A 72 -6.90 12.00 0.64
C TYR A 72 -6.32 12.42 1.99
N VAL A 73 -6.90 13.40 2.66
CA VAL A 73 -6.48 13.81 4.01
C VAL A 73 -6.66 12.65 4.99
N LYS A 74 -7.82 11.99 4.97
CA LYS A 74 -8.13 10.80 5.77
C LYS A 74 -7.11 9.69 5.53
N LEU A 75 -6.84 9.37 4.27
CA LEU A 75 -5.86 8.35 3.87
C LEU A 75 -4.46 8.68 4.41
N THR A 76 -4.01 9.93 4.25
CA THR A 76 -2.71 10.38 4.75
C THR A 76 -2.62 10.22 6.25
N LEU A 77 -3.62 10.66 7.00
CA LEU A 77 -3.65 10.55 8.46
C LEU A 77 -3.62 9.09 8.93
N ILE A 78 -4.42 8.22 8.29
CA ILE A 78 -4.46 6.78 8.64
C ILE A 78 -3.12 6.11 8.37
N VAL A 79 -2.51 6.33 7.20
CA VAL A 79 -1.23 5.71 6.85
C VAL A 79 -0.11 6.21 7.74
N SER A 80 -0.02 7.54 7.94
CA SER A 80 1.05 8.14 8.77
C SER A 80 0.95 7.73 10.24
N SER A 81 -0.26 7.75 10.82
CA SER A 81 -0.46 7.35 12.21
C SER A 81 -0.24 5.84 12.42
N ALA A 82 -0.66 4.99 11.49
CA ALA A 82 -0.38 3.57 11.56
C ALA A 82 1.13 3.29 11.53
N MET A 83 1.87 3.95 10.64
CA MET A 83 3.32 3.78 10.58
C MET A 83 4.02 4.32 11.83
N LEU A 84 3.59 5.47 12.34
CA LEU A 84 4.11 6.02 13.59
C LEU A 84 3.89 5.04 14.75
N PHE A 85 2.67 4.51 14.88
CA PHE A 85 2.33 3.53 15.93
C PHE A 85 3.20 2.26 15.83
N MET A 86 3.39 1.71 14.63
CA MET A 86 4.23 0.54 14.42
C MET A 86 5.71 0.82 14.75
N ASN A 87 6.21 2.00 14.39
CA ASN A 87 7.58 2.41 14.72
C ASN A 87 7.76 2.60 16.24
N LEU A 88 6.80 3.21 16.93
CA LEU A 88 6.84 3.38 18.39
C LEU A 88 6.82 2.02 19.13
N LEU A 89 6.17 1.01 18.58
CA LEU A 89 6.21 -0.36 19.10
C LEU A 89 7.51 -1.10 18.73
N GLY A 90 8.44 -0.47 18.03
CA GLY A 90 9.69 -1.10 17.58
C GLY A 90 9.49 -2.25 16.59
N LEU A 91 8.34 -2.31 15.92
CA LEU A 91 8.06 -3.39 14.98
C LEU A 91 8.82 -3.15 13.66
N PRO A 92 9.64 -4.11 13.23
CA PRO A 92 10.35 -4.01 11.98
C PRO A 92 9.36 -4.02 10.81
N ARG A 93 9.71 -3.32 9.72
CA ARG A 93 8.88 -3.26 8.50
C ARG A 93 7.51 -2.59 8.70
N ALA A 94 7.44 -1.52 9.48
CA ALA A 94 6.23 -0.70 9.67
C ALA A 94 5.53 -0.32 8.34
N MET A 95 6.29 -0.19 7.25
CA MET A 95 5.75 0.07 5.91
C MET A 95 4.72 -0.95 5.45
N TRP A 96 4.79 -2.21 5.91
CA TRP A 96 3.80 -3.23 5.52
C TRP A 96 2.42 -2.93 6.06
N ALA A 97 2.34 -2.37 7.27
CA ALA A 97 1.09 -1.87 7.83
C ALA A 97 0.60 -0.63 7.06
N GLY A 98 1.50 0.30 6.72
CA GLY A 98 1.18 1.46 5.88
C GLY A 98 0.61 1.06 4.52
N ILE A 99 1.23 0.08 3.83
CA ILE A 99 0.72 -0.48 2.57
C ILE A 99 -0.65 -1.15 2.76
N ALA A 100 -0.85 -1.84 3.88
CA ALA A 100 -2.15 -2.43 4.21
C ALA A 100 -3.22 -1.34 4.38
N CYS A 101 -2.93 -0.31 5.17
CA CYS A 101 -3.83 0.84 5.36
C CYS A 101 -4.19 1.50 4.03
N MET A 102 -3.17 1.83 3.22
CA MET A 102 -3.39 2.48 1.92
C MET A 102 -4.31 1.65 1.00
N SER A 103 -4.15 0.34 1.01
CA SER A 103 -4.91 -0.53 0.10
C SER A 103 -6.34 -0.82 0.56
N VAL A 104 -6.61 -0.72 1.86
CA VAL A 104 -7.93 -0.96 2.47
C VAL A 104 -8.74 0.33 2.58
N CYS A 105 -8.09 1.48 2.77
CA CYS A 105 -8.75 2.78 2.90
C CYS A 105 -9.32 3.24 1.55
N LEU A 106 -10.54 2.80 1.25
CA LEU A 106 -11.30 3.22 0.07
C LEU A 106 -12.10 4.50 0.36
N PRO A 107 -12.56 5.22 -0.69
CA PRO A 107 -13.41 6.41 -0.53
C PRO A 107 -14.71 6.11 0.22
N PHE A 108 -15.30 4.93 0.00
CA PHE A 108 -16.52 4.47 0.65
C PHE A 108 -16.18 3.47 1.76
N THR A 109 -16.65 3.76 2.98
CA THR A 109 -16.33 2.95 4.16
C THR A 109 -16.93 1.56 4.09
N GLU A 110 -18.08 1.41 3.45
CA GLU A 110 -18.76 0.12 3.24
C GLU A 110 -17.87 -0.89 2.49
N ASP A 111 -17.07 -0.42 1.54
CA ASP A 111 -16.15 -1.25 0.76
C ASP A 111 -14.87 -1.62 1.54
N CYS A 112 -14.56 -0.91 2.61
CA CYS A 112 -13.32 -1.12 3.38
C CYS A 112 -13.33 -2.45 4.14
N ILE A 113 -14.50 -2.87 4.67
CA ILE A 113 -14.60 -4.11 5.47
C ILE A 113 -14.36 -5.35 4.61
N PRO A 114 -15.11 -5.59 3.51
CA PRO A 114 -14.87 -6.75 2.66
C PRO A 114 -13.45 -6.75 2.07
N ARG A 115 -12.91 -5.56 1.77
CA ARG A 115 -11.54 -5.44 1.28
C ARG A 115 -10.50 -5.76 2.35
N SER A 116 -10.73 -5.39 3.61
CA SER A 116 -9.90 -5.73 4.77
C SER A 116 -9.85 -7.24 4.99
N VAL A 117 -11.01 -7.90 4.99
CA VAL A 117 -11.12 -9.37 5.14
C VAL A 117 -10.40 -10.07 4.00
N SER A 118 -10.69 -9.67 2.76
CA SER A 118 -10.02 -10.22 1.57
C SER A 118 -8.50 -10.07 1.64
N ARG A 119 -8.01 -8.90 2.11
CA ARG A 119 -6.58 -8.68 2.28
C ARG A 119 -5.96 -9.61 3.32
N GLY A 120 -6.62 -9.78 4.48
CA GLY A 120 -6.15 -10.69 5.52
C GLY A 120 -6.06 -12.13 5.01
N MET A 121 -7.14 -12.64 4.43
CA MET A 121 -7.22 -14.00 3.91
C MET A 121 -6.18 -14.28 2.82
N PHE A 122 -6.11 -13.44 1.80
CA PHE A 122 -5.19 -13.66 0.69
C PHE A 122 -3.73 -13.32 1.02
N ASN A 123 -3.48 -12.55 2.06
CA ASN A 123 -2.14 -12.43 2.61
C ASN A 123 -1.68 -13.75 3.25
N VAL A 124 -2.56 -14.44 4.01
CA VAL A 124 -2.27 -15.77 4.57
C VAL A 124 -2.07 -16.79 3.45
N VAL A 125 -2.95 -16.81 2.44
CA VAL A 125 -2.78 -17.68 1.26
C VAL A 125 -1.44 -17.42 0.58
N GLY A 126 -1.06 -16.17 0.37
CA GLY A 126 0.24 -15.81 -0.18
C GLY A 126 1.41 -16.28 0.67
N CYS A 127 1.31 -16.18 2.00
CA CYS A 127 2.32 -16.69 2.91
C CYS A 127 2.46 -18.23 2.80
N LEU A 128 1.35 -18.95 2.76
CA LEU A 128 1.37 -20.42 2.61
C LEU A 128 2.00 -20.85 1.28
N LEU A 129 1.60 -20.21 0.19
CA LEU A 129 2.19 -20.47 -1.13
C LEU A 129 3.69 -20.15 -1.15
N PHE A 130 4.10 -19.05 -0.51
CA PHE A 130 5.52 -18.70 -0.38
C PHE A 130 6.29 -19.76 0.40
N ILE A 131 5.75 -20.27 1.53
CA ILE A 131 6.37 -21.32 2.33
C ILE A 131 6.57 -22.59 1.48
N VAL A 132 5.56 -23.00 0.72
CA VAL A 132 5.67 -24.15 -0.18
C VAL A 132 6.80 -23.96 -1.19
N LEU A 133 6.83 -22.80 -1.86
CA LEU A 133 7.89 -22.51 -2.83
C LEU A 133 9.28 -22.47 -2.16
N TYR A 134 9.37 -21.89 -0.98
CA TYR A 134 10.63 -21.79 -0.23
C TYR A 134 11.18 -23.16 0.20
N LEU A 135 10.29 -24.12 0.49
CA LEU A 135 10.68 -25.49 0.88
C LEU A 135 11.02 -26.38 -0.33
N VAL A 136 10.34 -26.19 -1.46
CA VAL A 136 10.50 -27.03 -2.66
C VAL A 136 11.65 -26.55 -3.54
N LEU A 137 11.86 -25.24 -3.65
CA LEU A 137 12.86 -24.67 -4.53
C LEU A 137 14.26 -24.70 -3.91
N PRO A 138 15.32 -24.92 -4.72
CA PRO A 138 16.70 -24.80 -4.26
C PRO A 138 17.02 -23.34 -3.91
N LYS A 139 17.95 -23.12 -2.97
CA LYS A 139 18.32 -21.78 -2.47
C LYS A 139 18.72 -20.78 -3.57
N SER A 140 19.31 -21.27 -4.66
CA SER A 140 19.67 -20.45 -5.83
C SER A 140 18.47 -19.80 -6.52
N MET A 141 17.28 -20.36 -6.31
CA MET A 141 16.03 -19.87 -6.93
C MET A 141 15.24 -18.87 -6.07
N TYR A 142 15.60 -18.66 -4.81
CA TYR A 142 14.87 -17.77 -3.89
C TYR A 142 14.72 -16.34 -4.39
N PRO A 143 15.71 -15.68 -5.03
CA PRO A 143 15.53 -14.34 -5.59
C PRO A 143 14.43 -14.26 -6.64
N TYR A 144 14.21 -15.34 -7.40
CA TYR A 144 13.20 -15.38 -8.45
C TYR A 144 11.77 -15.46 -7.91
N ILE A 145 11.55 -15.91 -6.67
CA ILE A 145 10.22 -15.94 -6.04
C ILE A 145 9.65 -14.50 -5.96
N GLY A 146 10.49 -13.55 -5.59
CA GLY A 146 10.09 -12.13 -5.57
C GLY A 146 9.71 -11.60 -6.94
N MET A 147 10.46 -11.99 -7.98
CA MET A 147 10.18 -11.63 -9.37
C MET A 147 8.86 -12.22 -9.86
N ILE A 148 8.61 -13.51 -9.58
CA ILE A 148 7.33 -14.17 -9.86
C ILE A 148 6.18 -13.44 -9.15
N GLY A 149 6.38 -13.02 -7.90
CA GLY A 149 5.42 -12.20 -7.16
C GLY A 149 5.10 -10.89 -7.87
N GLY A 150 6.12 -10.15 -8.31
CA GLY A 150 5.94 -8.89 -9.07
C GLY A 150 5.18 -9.08 -10.37
N ILE A 151 5.53 -10.09 -11.16
CA ILE A 151 4.84 -10.46 -12.39
C ILE A 151 3.39 -10.84 -12.07
N GLY A 152 3.17 -11.69 -11.05
CA GLY A 152 1.86 -12.12 -10.61
C GLY A 152 0.95 -10.96 -10.22
N VAL A 153 1.46 -9.95 -9.52
CA VAL A 153 0.71 -8.72 -9.20
C VAL A 153 0.26 -8.00 -10.49
N GLY A 154 1.16 -7.88 -11.48
CA GLY A 154 0.86 -7.19 -12.74
C GLY A 154 -0.21 -7.88 -13.58
N TYR A 155 -0.23 -9.21 -13.58
CA TYR A 155 -1.20 -10.00 -14.36
C TYR A 155 -2.47 -10.36 -13.58
N SER A 156 -2.51 -10.12 -12.27
CA SER A 156 -3.70 -10.46 -11.47
C SER A 156 -4.85 -9.51 -11.75
N ALA A 157 -5.96 -10.06 -12.24
CA ALA A 157 -7.18 -9.30 -12.52
C ALA A 157 -7.92 -8.83 -11.26
N GLY A 158 -7.75 -9.53 -10.14
CA GLY A 158 -8.48 -9.26 -8.90
C GLY A 158 -7.57 -8.90 -7.72
N TYR A 159 -8.06 -7.98 -6.90
CA TYR A 159 -7.37 -7.53 -5.68
C TYR A 159 -6.92 -8.66 -4.75
N PRO A 160 -7.70 -9.73 -4.52
CA PRO A 160 -7.28 -10.84 -3.67
C PRO A 160 -5.94 -11.45 -4.12
N TRP A 161 -5.83 -11.81 -5.39
CA TRP A 161 -4.63 -12.40 -5.95
C TRP A 161 -3.45 -11.42 -5.99
N GLN A 162 -3.69 -10.13 -6.26
CA GLN A 162 -2.66 -9.10 -6.13
C GLN A 162 -2.07 -9.07 -4.72
N THR A 163 -2.90 -9.27 -3.69
CA THR A 163 -2.43 -9.35 -2.30
C THR A 163 -1.57 -10.58 -2.06
N ALA A 164 -1.98 -11.75 -2.56
CA ALA A 164 -1.21 -12.98 -2.44
C ALA A 164 0.17 -12.87 -3.10
N PHE A 165 0.23 -12.42 -4.35
CA PHE A 165 1.49 -12.26 -5.08
C PHE A 165 2.39 -11.16 -4.52
N ASN A 166 1.83 -10.05 -4.03
CA ASN A 166 2.59 -9.00 -3.36
C ASN A 166 3.31 -9.52 -2.10
N THR A 167 2.79 -10.57 -1.49
CA THR A 167 3.42 -11.22 -0.34
C THR A 167 4.74 -11.90 -0.72
N PHE A 168 4.87 -12.44 -1.93
CA PHE A 168 6.09 -13.10 -2.41
C PHE A 168 7.28 -12.12 -2.46
N GLY A 169 7.08 -10.95 -3.06
CA GLY A 169 8.12 -9.93 -3.12
C GLY A 169 8.57 -9.45 -1.74
N ALA A 170 7.64 -9.29 -0.80
CA ALA A 170 7.96 -8.88 0.56
C ALA A 170 8.72 -9.98 1.33
N LEU A 171 8.26 -11.23 1.24
CA LEU A 171 8.85 -12.35 1.97
C LEU A 171 10.19 -12.79 1.40
N SER A 172 10.42 -12.72 0.09
CA SER A 172 11.71 -13.08 -0.53
C SER A 172 12.88 -12.26 0.02
N ILE A 173 12.64 -11.00 0.36
CA ILE A 173 13.65 -10.12 0.98
C ILE A 173 13.70 -10.36 2.50
N ALA A 174 12.55 -10.39 3.16
CA ALA A 174 12.48 -10.47 4.61
C ALA A 174 12.97 -11.82 5.16
N ALA A 175 12.74 -12.91 4.44
CA ALA A 175 13.22 -14.22 4.84
C ALA A 175 14.75 -14.31 4.91
N GLY A 176 15.46 -13.56 4.06
CA GLY A 176 16.92 -13.46 4.13
C GLY A 176 17.44 -12.64 5.32
N ILE A 177 16.63 -11.75 5.88
CA ILE A 177 17.01 -10.85 6.98
C ILE A 177 16.61 -11.40 8.34
N PHE A 178 15.36 -11.87 8.48
CA PHE A 178 14.77 -12.30 9.76
C PHE A 178 14.62 -13.82 9.89
N GLY A 179 14.90 -14.57 8.81
CA GLY A 179 14.50 -15.97 8.70
C GLY A 179 13.03 -16.11 8.29
N MET A 180 12.69 -17.23 7.66
CA MET A 180 11.37 -17.48 7.08
C MET A 180 10.23 -17.41 8.11
N PRO A 181 10.28 -18.05 9.30
CA PRO A 181 9.16 -18.03 10.25
C PRO A 181 8.87 -16.61 10.77
N ALA A 182 9.91 -15.86 11.12
CA ALA A 182 9.76 -14.49 11.61
C ALA A 182 9.23 -13.54 10.52
N ALA A 183 9.72 -13.68 9.29
CA ALA A 183 9.25 -12.89 8.14
C ALA A 183 7.76 -13.12 7.88
N VAL A 184 7.29 -14.38 7.93
CA VAL A 184 5.88 -14.74 7.74
C VAL A 184 5.02 -14.16 8.87
N ALA A 185 5.43 -14.34 10.13
CA ALA A 185 4.69 -13.79 11.28
C ALA A 185 4.58 -12.27 11.22
N LEU A 186 5.68 -11.56 10.92
CA LEU A 186 5.69 -10.11 10.74
C LEU A 186 4.80 -9.67 9.57
N ARG A 187 4.82 -10.41 8.47
CA ARG A 187 4.01 -10.09 7.28
C ARG A 187 2.52 -10.21 7.56
N ILE A 188 2.08 -11.29 8.18
CA ILE A 188 0.68 -11.50 8.57
C ILE A 188 0.28 -10.46 9.61
N GLY A 189 1.06 -10.30 10.68
CA GLY A 189 0.78 -9.36 11.76
C GLY A 189 0.62 -7.92 11.25
N ALA A 190 1.60 -7.41 10.48
CA ALA A 190 1.55 -6.06 9.96
C ALA A 190 0.36 -5.82 9.01
N ASN A 191 0.00 -6.81 8.18
CA ASN A 191 -1.16 -6.68 7.29
C ASN A 191 -2.48 -6.72 8.06
N VAL A 192 -2.64 -7.60 9.04
CA VAL A 192 -3.85 -7.69 9.87
C VAL A 192 -4.00 -6.42 10.71
N LEU A 193 -2.94 -5.99 11.38
CA LEU A 193 -2.95 -4.77 12.18
C LEU A 193 -3.27 -3.53 11.34
N GLY A 194 -2.62 -3.36 10.19
CA GLY A 194 -2.88 -2.22 9.30
C GLY A 194 -4.31 -2.23 8.74
N ALA A 195 -4.82 -3.40 8.35
CA ALA A 195 -6.19 -3.54 7.86
C ALA A 195 -7.23 -3.26 8.95
N ALA A 196 -7.05 -3.83 10.16
CA ALA A 196 -7.94 -3.59 11.30
C ALA A 196 -7.91 -2.12 11.74
N TYR A 197 -6.71 -1.53 11.85
CA TYR A 197 -6.54 -0.12 12.16
C TYR A 197 -7.31 0.78 11.20
N THR A 198 -7.23 0.51 9.90
CA THR A 198 -7.96 1.28 8.88
C THR A 198 -9.48 1.20 9.08
N VAL A 199 -10.01 -0.01 9.34
CA VAL A 199 -11.45 -0.19 9.58
C VAL A 199 -11.91 0.56 10.82
N ILE A 200 -11.12 0.52 11.91
CA ILE A 200 -11.41 1.25 13.15
C ILE A 200 -11.42 2.76 12.89
N CYS A 201 -10.37 3.29 12.25
CA CYS A 201 -10.27 4.72 11.93
C CYS A 201 -11.39 5.20 11.02
N ASN A 202 -11.81 4.39 10.04
CA ASN A 202 -12.95 4.71 9.18
C ASN A 202 -14.24 4.84 9.99
N LYS A 203 -14.55 3.84 10.84
CA LYS A 203 -15.74 3.87 11.70
C LYS A 203 -15.74 5.06 12.65
N VAL A 204 -14.59 5.40 13.25
CA VAL A 204 -14.46 6.56 14.13
C VAL A 204 -14.70 7.86 13.35
N THR A 205 -14.10 8.00 12.18
CA THR A 205 -14.25 9.20 11.34
C THR A 205 -15.70 9.40 10.91
N ASP A 206 -16.40 8.32 10.57
CA ASP A 206 -17.80 8.38 10.15
C ASP A 206 -18.71 8.79 11.32
N LYS A 207 -18.50 8.22 12.52
CA LYS A 207 -19.24 8.63 13.72
C LYS A 207 -18.99 10.09 14.10
N VAL A 208 -17.75 10.56 13.99
CA VAL A 208 -17.41 11.98 14.27
C VAL A 208 -18.11 12.89 13.25
N ALA A 209 -18.12 12.51 11.98
CA ALA A 209 -18.80 13.28 10.93
C ALA A 209 -20.31 13.34 11.15
N GLU A 210 -20.94 12.25 11.57
CA GLU A 210 -22.36 12.18 11.93
C GLU A 210 -22.68 13.09 13.13
N TYR A 211 -21.86 13.02 14.18
CA TYR A 211 -22.03 13.86 15.38
C TYR A 211 -21.93 15.36 15.07
N ILE A 212 -20.95 15.77 14.26
CA ILE A 212 -20.78 17.18 13.84
C ILE A 212 -21.95 17.60 12.92
N GLY A 213 -22.42 16.72 12.05
CA GLY A 213 -23.56 16.97 11.17
C GLY A 213 -24.85 17.19 11.92
N THR A 214 -25.12 16.36 12.95
CA THR A 214 -26.31 16.47 13.83
C THR A 214 -26.28 17.73 14.67
N ASN A 215 -25.12 18.13 15.19
CA ASN A 215 -25.00 19.35 15.97
C ASN A 215 -25.22 20.61 15.12
N LYS A 216 -24.73 20.64 13.86
CA LYS A 216 -25.01 21.75 12.94
C LYS A 216 -26.49 21.88 12.58
N CYS A 217 -27.21 20.78 12.47
CA CYS A 217 -28.65 20.81 12.26
C CYS A 217 -29.41 21.33 13.50
N ALA A 218 -28.94 21.01 14.70
CA ALA A 218 -29.55 21.49 15.94
C ALA A 218 -29.31 23.01 16.15
N GLU A 219 -28.11 23.52 15.85
CA GLU A 219 -27.80 24.95 15.91
C GLU A 219 -28.57 25.80 14.87
N ASN A 220 -28.91 25.23 13.72
CA ASN A 220 -29.68 25.96 12.70
C ASN A 220 -31.18 25.95 12.96
N LEU A 221 -31.66 25.22 13.97
CA LEU A 221 -33.06 25.16 14.39
C LEU A 221 -33.35 25.94 15.69
N SER A 222 -32.33 26.49 16.31
CA SER A 222 -32.41 27.39 17.48
C SER A 222 -32.25 28.84 17.05
#